data_8ab5d391368c8aba18f0ad6b1808589d
#
_entry.id   8ab5d391368c8aba18f0ad6b1808589d
#
_cell.length_a   1.000
_cell.length_b   1.000
_cell.length_c   1.000
_cell.angle_alpha   90.00
_cell.angle_beta   90.00
_cell.angle_gamma   90.00
#
_symmetry.space_group_name_H-M   'P 1'
#
loop_
_entity.id
_entity.type
_entity.pdbx_description
1 polymer ?
#
loop_
_entity_poly.entity_id
_entity_poly.type
_entity_poly.pdbx_seq_one_letter_code
_entity_poly.pdbx_strand_id
1 'polypeptide(L)'
;MNDNEDSTVEKVIAYIRKRIINGDFLPGSKIEPKKIADACKSSLIPVREALRVLQTDGLVTVFHYKGTWVARMSLADLRDLYSVRIQLESESVRMAQDVGSMVIAKLRDVLHRTELATKVQNKESLFRLNKEFHYEIYQHCRSPWRLRLIDTLWDHAERYQRLSIYYRDDAAAAEHLAIVDALERGDLDAAGRAMAQHLESTVDLLEDSLEGATCLDDEWEQMQASRAGRPPG
;
A
#
# COMPACT_ATOMS: atom_id res chain seq x y z
N MET A 1 4.87 -16.52 -29.02
CA MET A 1 4.79 -16.72 -27.55
C MET A 1 3.99 -15.56 -27.01
N ASN A 2 3.16 -15.83 -26.52
CA ASN A 2 1.67 -15.88 -26.24
C ASN A 2 1.21 -14.60 -25.50
N ASP A 3 0.83 -13.54 -26.24
CA ASP A 3 0.12 -12.35 -25.70
C ASP A 3 -1.09 -12.70 -24.82
N ASN A 4 -1.66 -13.90 -24.98
CA ASN A 4 -2.82 -14.35 -24.23
C ASN A 4 -2.45 -14.98 -22.85
N GLU A 5 -1.27 -15.54 -22.69
CA GLU A 5 -0.79 -16.09 -21.42
C GLU A 5 -0.32 -14.97 -20.48
N ASP A 6 0.44 -14.01 -20.98
CA ASP A 6 0.87 -12.83 -20.22
C ASP A 6 -0.33 -12.05 -19.68
N SER A 7 -1.37 -11.83 -20.52
CA SER A 7 -2.64 -11.23 -20.10
C SER A 7 -3.37 -12.04 -19.04
N THR A 8 -3.21 -13.37 -19.00
CA THR A 8 -3.83 -14.24 -17.99
C THR A 8 -3.09 -14.17 -16.67
N VAL A 9 -1.75 -14.15 -16.68
CA VAL A 9 -0.93 -13.99 -15.47
C VAL A 9 -1.22 -12.64 -14.81
N GLU A 10 -1.25 -11.55 -15.58
CA GLU A 10 -1.57 -10.21 -15.08
C GLU A 10 -2.96 -10.14 -14.43
N LYS A 11 -3.97 -10.76 -15.04
CA LYS A 11 -5.33 -10.86 -14.46
C LYS A 11 -5.33 -11.60 -13.13
N VAL A 12 -4.57 -12.69 -13.03
CA VAL A 12 -4.46 -13.47 -11.78
C VAL A 12 -3.71 -12.69 -10.72
N ILE A 13 -2.62 -11.98 -11.08
CA ILE A 13 -1.90 -11.07 -10.17
C ILE A 13 -2.87 -10.02 -9.61
N ALA A 14 -3.58 -9.31 -10.48
CA ALA A 14 -4.52 -8.27 -10.09
C ALA A 14 -5.64 -8.82 -9.18
N TYR A 15 -6.15 -10.01 -9.47
CA TYR A 15 -7.16 -10.68 -8.66
C TYR A 15 -6.65 -10.98 -7.25
N ILE A 16 -5.48 -11.63 -7.12
CA ILE A 16 -4.92 -12.01 -5.82
C ILE A 16 -4.53 -10.76 -5.03
N ARG A 17 -3.83 -9.82 -5.67
CA ARG A 17 -3.40 -8.54 -5.09
C ARG A 17 -4.60 -7.80 -4.48
N LYS A 18 -5.66 -7.60 -5.25
CA LYS A 18 -6.87 -6.94 -4.79
C LYS A 18 -7.47 -7.61 -3.56
N ARG A 19 -7.51 -8.96 -3.53
CA ARG A 19 -8.05 -9.71 -2.40
C ARG A 19 -7.19 -9.62 -1.15
N ILE A 20 -5.86 -9.57 -1.30
CA ILE A 20 -4.94 -9.35 -0.18
C ILE A 20 -5.10 -7.93 0.38
N ILE A 21 -5.10 -6.92 -0.50
CA ILE A 21 -5.22 -5.52 -0.09
C ILE A 21 -6.57 -5.26 0.57
N ASN A 22 -7.66 -5.77 0.02
CA ASN A 22 -9.00 -5.61 0.59
C ASN A 22 -9.24 -6.41 1.88
N GLY A 23 -8.30 -7.27 2.30
CA GLY A 23 -8.48 -8.13 3.47
C GLY A 23 -9.36 -9.37 3.25
N ASP A 24 -9.76 -9.65 2.01
CA ASP A 24 -10.48 -10.89 1.67
C ASP A 24 -9.60 -12.12 1.90
N PHE A 25 -8.30 -11.99 1.67
CA PHE A 25 -7.28 -12.93 2.08
C PHE A 25 -6.55 -12.37 3.30
N LEU A 26 -6.84 -12.92 4.47
CA LEU A 26 -6.32 -12.42 5.73
C LEU A 26 -4.79 -12.57 5.84
N PRO A 27 -4.08 -11.64 6.49
CA PRO A 27 -2.66 -11.79 6.80
C PRO A 27 -2.38 -13.13 7.48
N GLY A 28 -1.35 -13.86 7.04
CA GLY A 28 -1.00 -15.17 7.56
C GLY A 28 -1.93 -16.31 7.12
N SER A 29 -2.93 -16.08 6.28
CA SER A 29 -3.78 -17.16 5.76
C SER A 29 -3.15 -17.88 4.58
N LYS A 30 -3.48 -19.15 4.43
CA LYS A 30 -2.98 -19.99 3.33
C LYS A 30 -3.72 -19.70 2.03
N ILE A 31 -2.97 -19.51 0.94
CA ILE A 31 -3.52 -19.38 -0.41
C ILE A 31 -3.58 -20.76 -1.05
N GLU A 32 -4.75 -21.12 -1.55
CA GLU A 32 -4.98 -22.37 -2.28
C GLU A 32 -4.97 -22.11 -3.80
N PRO A 33 -3.88 -22.47 -4.53
CA PRO A 33 -3.78 -22.15 -5.96
C PRO A 33 -4.92 -22.71 -6.81
N LYS A 34 -5.51 -23.84 -6.39
CA LYS A 34 -6.63 -24.47 -7.11
C LYS A 34 -7.89 -23.60 -7.06
N LYS A 35 -8.21 -23.04 -5.89
CA LYS A 35 -9.35 -22.12 -5.74
C LYS A 35 -9.15 -20.84 -6.56
N ILE A 36 -7.91 -20.35 -6.67
CA ILE A 36 -7.60 -19.17 -7.51
C ILE A 36 -7.80 -19.53 -8.99
N ALA A 37 -7.29 -20.68 -9.43
CA ALA A 37 -7.45 -21.14 -10.81
C ALA A 37 -8.92 -21.24 -11.20
N ASP A 38 -9.75 -21.82 -10.33
CA ASP A 38 -11.21 -21.95 -10.54
C ASP A 38 -11.86 -20.55 -10.61
N ALA A 39 -11.54 -19.65 -9.67
CA ALA A 39 -12.09 -18.30 -9.63
C ALA A 39 -11.72 -17.45 -10.86
N CYS A 40 -10.48 -17.57 -11.33
CA CYS A 40 -9.97 -16.84 -12.49
C CYS A 40 -10.25 -17.55 -13.82
N LYS A 41 -10.87 -18.72 -13.81
CA LYS A 41 -11.09 -19.58 -14.99
C LYS A 41 -9.78 -19.81 -15.76
N SER A 42 -8.70 -20.09 -15.03
CA SER A 42 -7.36 -20.31 -15.57
C SER A 42 -6.81 -21.68 -15.18
N SER A 43 -5.65 -22.05 -15.76
CA SER A 43 -4.91 -23.24 -15.32
C SER A 43 -4.03 -22.93 -14.09
N LEU A 44 -3.42 -23.95 -13.49
CA LEU A 44 -2.51 -23.79 -12.36
C LEU A 44 -1.18 -23.11 -12.72
N ILE A 45 -0.78 -23.13 -14.00
CA ILE A 45 0.50 -22.55 -14.44
C ILE A 45 0.50 -21.02 -14.22
N PRO A 46 -0.41 -20.22 -14.81
CA PRO A 46 -0.45 -18.78 -14.61
C PRO A 46 -0.67 -18.39 -13.12
N VAL A 47 -1.38 -19.22 -12.34
CA VAL A 47 -1.52 -18.97 -10.90
C VAL A 47 -0.18 -19.10 -10.17
N ARG A 48 0.62 -20.12 -10.49
CA ARG A 48 1.94 -20.27 -9.87
C ARG A 48 2.90 -19.15 -10.25
N GLU A 49 2.84 -18.67 -11.50
CA GLU A 49 3.63 -17.53 -11.96
C GLU A 49 3.20 -16.24 -11.26
N ALA A 50 1.90 -15.99 -11.18
CA ALA A 50 1.36 -14.87 -10.42
C ALA A 50 1.80 -14.87 -8.95
N LEU A 51 1.78 -16.04 -8.29
CA LEU A 51 2.24 -16.17 -6.91
C LEU A 51 3.75 -15.93 -6.75
N ARG A 52 4.58 -16.24 -7.76
CA ARG A 52 6.01 -15.89 -7.76
C ARG A 52 6.23 -14.39 -7.85
N VAL A 53 5.49 -13.72 -8.72
CA VAL A 53 5.53 -12.24 -8.82
C VAL A 53 5.14 -11.62 -7.48
N LEU A 54 4.00 -12.02 -6.93
CA LEU A 54 3.51 -11.52 -5.64
C LEU A 54 4.44 -11.86 -4.45
N GLN A 55 5.24 -12.94 -4.56
CA GLN A 55 6.30 -13.25 -3.60
C GLN A 55 7.47 -12.27 -3.73
N THR A 56 7.85 -11.90 -4.94
CA THR A 56 8.88 -10.88 -5.18
C THR A 56 8.42 -9.52 -4.65
N ASP A 57 7.14 -9.21 -4.84
CA ASP A 57 6.51 -8.00 -4.30
C ASP A 57 6.31 -8.06 -2.77
N GLY A 58 6.58 -9.18 -2.10
CA GLY A 58 6.44 -9.33 -0.66
C GLY A 58 5.00 -9.50 -0.15
N LEU A 59 4.01 -9.60 -1.03
CA LEU A 59 2.59 -9.76 -0.64
C LEU A 59 2.24 -11.19 -0.21
N VAL A 60 3.04 -12.17 -0.63
CA VAL A 60 2.90 -13.56 -0.21
C VAL A 60 4.25 -14.15 0.19
N THR A 61 4.22 -15.18 1.02
CA THR A 61 5.40 -15.96 1.42
C THR A 61 5.21 -17.42 0.99
N VAL A 62 6.21 -17.97 0.32
CA VAL A 62 6.21 -19.38 -0.09
C VAL A 62 7.09 -20.18 0.88
N PHE A 63 6.50 -21.15 1.56
CA PHE A 63 7.19 -22.09 2.40
C PHE A 63 7.34 -23.43 1.68
N HIS A 64 8.55 -23.96 1.69
CA HIS A 64 8.84 -25.24 1.03
C HIS A 64 8.00 -26.36 1.65
N TYR A 65 7.30 -27.12 0.82
CA TYR A 65 6.33 -28.19 1.20
C TYR A 65 5.07 -27.74 1.97
N LYS A 66 5.00 -26.50 2.48
CA LYS A 66 3.83 -25.98 3.22
C LYS A 66 2.91 -25.09 2.39
N GLY A 67 3.40 -24.66 1.22
CA GLY A 67 2.62 -23.86 0.25
C GLY A 67 2.80 -22.36 0.36
N THR A 68 1.83 -21.61 -0.17
CA THR A 68 1.86 -20.14 -0.25
C THR A 68 0.91 -19.53 0.77
N TRP A 69 1.35 -18.48 1.42
CA TRP A 69 0.63 -17.80 2.50
C TRP A 69 0.65 -16.30 2.26
N VAL A 70 -0.41 -15.61 2.66
CA VAL A 70 -0.42 -14.13 2.66
C VAL A 70 0.63 -13.62 3.64
N ALA A 71 1.40 -12.64 3.24
CA ALA A 71 2.40 -12.02 4.11
C ALA A 71 1.73 -11.47 5.37
N ARG A 72 2.33 -11.69 6.53
CA ARG A 72 1.84 -11.15 7.80
C ARG A 72 2.07 -9.65 7.88
N MET A 73 1.40 -9.06 8.83
CA MET A 73 1.54 -7.67 9.22
C MET A 73 2.06 -7.64 10.65
N SER A 74 2.97 -6.71 10.96
CA SER A 74 3.53 -6.53 12.28
C SER A 74 3.90 -5.07 12.53
N LEU A 75 4.03 -4.66 13.79
CA LEU A 75 4.52 -3.31 14.14
C LEU A 75 5.92 -3.05 13.59
N ALA A 76 6.81 -4.05 13.64
CA ALA A 76 8.16 -3.91 13.11
C ALA A 76 8.16 -3.67 11.59
N ASP A 77 7.37 -4.43 10.84
CA ASP A 77 7.21 -4.27 9.39
C ASP A 77 6.55 -2.92 9.05
N LEU A 78 5.53 -2.49 9.81
CA LEU A 78 4.90 -1.19 9.66
C LEU A 78 5.91 -0.05 9.81
N ARG A 79 6.70 -0.05 10.89
CA ARG A 79 7.71 0.97 11.17
C ARG A 79 8.76 1.03 10.08
N ASP A 80 9.27 -0.11 9.63
CA ASP A 80 10.27 -0.18 8.58
C ASP A 80 9.69 0.33 7.25
N LEU A 81 8.53 -0.15 6.84
CA LEU A 81 7.81 0.32 5.65
C LEU A 81 7.63 1.85 5.64
N TYR A 82 7.11 2.41 6.73
CA TYR A 82 6.86 3.85 6.79
C TYR A 82 8.12 4.68 6.93
N SER A 83 9.20 4.17 7.54
CA SER A 83 10.50 4.85 7.57
C SER A 83 11.03 5.11 6.14
N VAL A 84 10.89 4.13 5.24
CA VAL A 84 11.25 4.26 3.83
C VAL A 84 10.28 5.19 3.09
N ARG A 85 8.98 5.07 3.32
CA ARG A 85 7.96 5.92 2.70
C ARG A 85 8.14 7.40 3.06
N ILE A 86 8.37 7.72 4.34
CA ILE A 86 8.58 9.09 4.81
C ILE A 86 9.74 9.74 4.05
N GLN A 87 10.87 9.05 3.92
CA GLN A 87 12.03 9.57 3.19
C GLN A 87 11.74 9.73 1.70
N LEU A 88 11.15 8.71 1.08
CA LEU A 88 10.93 8.68 -0.36
C LEU A 88 9.85 9.68 -0.80
N GLU A 89 8.73 9.73 -0.08
CA GLU A 89 7.56 10.53 -0.44
C GLU A 89 7.76 12.01 -0.09
N SER A 90 8.30 12.34 1.09
CA SER A 90 8.61 13.73 1.44
C SER A 90 9.64 14.36 0.50
N GLU A 91 10.65 13.60 0.09
CA GLU A 91 11.63 14.08 -0.89
C GLU A 91 11.02 14.19 -2.30
N SER A 92 10.09 13.32 -2.66
CA SER A 92 9.35 13.44 -3.93
C SER A 92 8.53 14.73 -3.99
N VAL A 93 7.97 15.16 -2.86
CA VAL A 93 7.27 16.46 -2.73
C VAL A 93 8.26 17.63 -2.89
N ARG A 94 9.45 17.57 -2.25
CA ARG A 94 10.48 18.61 -2.41
C ARG A 94 10.99 18.73 -3.83
N MET A 95 11.01 17.63 -4.56
CA MET A 95 11.43 17.59 -5.97
C MET A 95 10.32 17.97 -6.95
N ALA A 96 9.11 18.23 -6.51
CA ALA A 96 7.98 18.54 -7.38
C ALA A 96 8.26 19.81 -8.21
N GLN A 97 7.97 19.73 -9.51
CA GLN A 97 8.14 20.81 -10.48
C GLN A 97 6.79 21.13 -11.13
N ASP A 98 6.64 22.37 -11.57
CA ASP A 98 5.43 22.81 -12.29
C ASP A 98 4.13 22.61 -11.50
N VAL A 99 4.18 22.76 -10.18
CA VAL A 99 3.00 22.74 -9.31
C VAL A 99 2.30 24.11 -9.42
N GLY A 100 1.58 24.29 -10.52
CA GLY A 100 0.83 25.53 -10.80
C GLY A 100 -0.60 25.49 -10.28
N SER A 101 -1.34 26.58 -10.53
CA SER A 101 -2.73 26.76 -10.06
C SER A 101 -3.69 25.64 -10.46
N MET A 102 -3.48 24.98 -11.60
CA MET A 102 -4.29 23.83 -12.02
C MET A 102 -4.08 22.62 -11.11
N VAL A 103 -2.84 22.34 -10.70
CA VAL A 103 -2.53 21.24 -9.78
C VAL A 103 -3.14 21.51 -8.41
N ILE A 104 -2.97 22.74 -7.90
CA ILE A 104 -3.58 23.18 -6.64
C ILE A 104 -5.11 23.05 -6.68
N ALA A 105 -5.76 23.47 -7.77
CA ALA A 105 -7.20 23.32 -7.95
C ALA A 105 -7.65 21.85 -7.92
N LYS A 106 -6.91 20.96 -8.56
CA LYS A 106 -7.19 19.52 -8.51
C LYS A 106 -7.03 18.94 -7.10
N LEU A 107 -5.95 19.29 -6.40
CA LEU A 107 -5.74 18.86 -5.02
C LEU A 107 -6.89 19.32 -4.10
N ARG A 108 -7.32 20.57 -4.21
CA ARG A 108 -8.47 21.10 -3.46
C ARG A 108 -9.78 20.39 -3.82
N ASP A 109 -10.01 20.05 -5.09
CA ASP A 109 -11.15 19.21 -5.52
C ASP A 109 -11.11 17.82 -4.87
N VAL A 110 -9.94 17.16 -4.86
CA VAL A 110 -9.78 15.86 -4.18
C VAL A 110 -10.12 15.97 -2.69
N LEU A 111 -9.63 17.02 -2.00
CA LEU A 111 -9.96 17.25 -0.59
C LEU A 111 -11.47 17.45 -0.38
N HIS A 112 -12.11 18.23 -1.22
CA HIS A 112 -13.57 18.41 -1.14
C HIS A 112 -14.34 17.11 -1.35
N ARG A 113 -13.95 16.28 -2.35
CA ARG A 113 -14.56 14.97 -2.57
C ARG A 113 -14.29 14.02 -1.40
N THR A 114 -13.13 14.14 -0.74
CA THR A 114 -12.79 13.35 0.46
C THR A 114 -13.72 13.73 1.60
N GLU A 115 -13.96 15.01 1.84
CA GLU A 115 -14.92 15.49 2.86
C GLU A 115 -16.33 14.95 2.61
N LEU A 116 -16.79 14.94 1.36
CA LEU A 116 -18.09 14.37 1.00
C LEU A 116 -18.15 12.86 1.24
N ALA A 117 -17.07 12.15 0.88
CA ALA A 117 -16.98 10.69 1.10
C ALA A 117 -16.94 10.34 2.60
N THR A 118 -16.32 11.17 3.43
CA THR A 118 -16.32 11.04 4.90
C THR A 118 -17.73 11.18 5.46
N LYS A 119 -18.47 12.21 5.05
CA LYS A 119 -19.86 12.44 5.51
C LYS A 119 -20.79 11.27 5.22
N VAL A 120 -20.58 10.55 4.13
CA VAL A 120 -21.38 9.35 3.77
C VAL A 120 -20.70 8.03 4.15
N GLN A 121 -19.57 8.08 4.87
CA GLN A 121 -18.79 6.94 5.33
C GLN A 121 -18.42 5.94 4.21
N ASN A 122 -18.13 6.45 3.02
CA ASN A 122 -17.75 5.64 1.86
C ASN A 122 -16.25 5.31 1.89
N LYS A 123 -15.90 4.24 2.61
CA LYS A 123 -14.52 3.79 2.82
C LYS A 123 -13.74 3.58 1.53
N GLU A 124 -14.32 2.93 0.53
CA GLU A 124 -13.64 2.65 -0.73
C GLU A 124 -13.31 3.95 -1.49
N SER A 125 -14.20 4.93 -1.45
CA SER A 125 -13.91 6.26 -1.99
C SER A 125 -12.81 6.97 -1.21
N LEU A 126 -12.75 6.81 0.11
CA LEU A 126 -11.69 7.42 0.94
C LEU A 126 -10.31 6.88 0.58
N PHE A 127 -10.14 5.56 0.41
CA PHE A 127 -8.87 4.98 -0.02
C PHE A 127 -8.45 5.47 -1.40
N ARG A 128 -9.37 5.45 -2.35
CA ARG A 128 -9.13 5.91 -3.70
C ARG A 128 -8.74 7.39 -3.76
N LEU A 129 -9.45 8.24 -3.03
CA LEU A 129 -9.19 9.69 -2.98
C LEU A 129 -7.88 10.00 -2.25
N ASN A 130 -7.54 9.27 -1.19
CA ASN A 130 -6.25 9.38 -0.51
C ASN A 130 -5.10 9.06 -1.49
N LYS A 131 -5.20 7.94 -2.23
CA LYS A 131 -4.21 7.60 -3.27
C LYS A 131 -4.14 8.68 -4.35
N GLU A 132 -5.29 9.15 -4.85
CA GLU A 132 -5.39 10.19 -5.86
C GLU A 132 -4.69 11.49 -5.41
N PHE A 133 -4.91 11.92 -4.17
CA PHE A 133 -4.27 13.09 -3.59
C PHE A 133 -2.74 13.00 -3.61
N HIS A 134 -2.20 11.93 -3.07
CA HIS A 134 -0.76 11.75 -2.98
C HIS A 134 -0.11 11.62 -4.37
N TYR A 135 -0.71 10.85 -5.28
CA TYR A 135 -0.16 10.66 -6.62
C TYR A 135 -0.26 11.91 -7.49
N GLU A 136 -1.27 12.77 -7.29
CA GLU A 136 -1.33 14.07 -7.97
C GLU A 136 -0.10 14.94 -7.64
N ILE A 137 0.48 14.78 -6.46
CA ILE A 137 1.72 15.49 -6.08
C ILE A 137 2.95 14.75 -6.63
N TYR A 138 3.05 13.44 -6.40
CA TYR A 138 4.27 12.68 -6.70
C TYR A 138 4.61 12.63 -8.17
N GLN A 139 3.64 12.63 -9.08
CA GLN A 139 3.90 12.66 -10.53
C GLN A 139 4.74 13.88 -10.95
N HIS A 140 4.75 14.95 -10.17
CA HIS A 140 5.51 16.17 -10.40
C HIS A 140 6.99 16.07 -9.97
N CYS A 141 7.41 15.01 -9.27
CA CYS A 141 8.82 14.80 -8.91
C CYS A 141 9.73 14.44 -10.09
N ARG A 142 9.14 14.13 -11.26
CA ARG A 142 9.85 13.76 -12.50
C ARG A 142 10.87 12.63 -12.34
N SER A 143 10.65 11.73 -11.40
CA SER A 143 11.51 10.58 -11.15
C SER A 143 10.75 9.26 -11.33
N PRO A 144 10.84 8.60 -12.50
CA PRO A 144 10.17 7.33 -12.74
C PRO A 144 10.57 6.22 -11.77
N TRP A 145 11.79 6.28 -11.23
CA TRP A 145 12.25 5.31 -10.23
C TRP A 145 11.56 5.52 -8.89
N ARG A 146 11.43 6.77 -8.43
CA ARG A 146 10.71 7.08 -7.19
C ARG A 146 9.26 6.66 -7.29
N LEU A 147 8.58 6.99 -8.38
CA LEU A 147 7.19 6.62 -8.59
C LEU A 147 6.98 5.09 -8.54
N ARG A 148 7.86 4.31 -9.17
CA ARG A 148 7.80 2.84 -9.10
C ARG A 148 8.00 2.29 -7.70
N LEU A 149 8.94 2.84 -6.94
CA LEU A 149 9.18 2.44 -5.56
C LEU A 149 7.99 2.82 -4.67
N ILE A 150 7.47 4.04 -4.81
CA ILE A 150 6.27 4.50 -4.09
C ILE A 150 5.09 3.56 -4.39
N ASP A 151 4.86 3.21 -5.67
CA ASP A 151 3.75 2.34 -6.06
C ASP A 151 3.86 0.94 -5.43
N THR A 152 5.06 0.39 -5.37
CA THR A 152 5.32 -0.90 -4.69
C THR A 152 5.02 -0.80 -3.19
N LEU A 153 5.50 0.25 -2.52
CA LEU A 153 5.31 0.44 -1.08
C LEU A 153 3.85 0.78 -0.73
N TRP A 154 3.12 1.41 -1.67
CA TRP A 154 1.73 1.82 -1.47
C TRP A 154 0.81 0.63 -1.19
N ASP A 155 0.93 -0.44 -1.97
CA ASP A 155 0.11 -1.65 -1.80
C ASP A 155 0.29 -2.26 -0.39
N HIS A 156 1.53 -2.24 0.14
CA HIS A 156 1.81 -2.69 1.50
C HIS A 156 1.18 -1.76 2.52
N ALA A 157 1.33 -0.44 2.35
CA ALA A 157 0.76 0.55 3.26
C ALA A 157 -0.77 0.53 3.28
N GLU A 158 -1.42 0.34 2.12
CA GLU A 158 -2.87 0.28 2.03
C GLU A 158 -3.44 -0.89 2.85
N ARG A 159 -2.73 -2.01 2.96
CA ARG A 159 -3.14 -3.13 3.84
C ARG A 159 -3.25 -2.70 5.29
N TYR A 160 -2.28 -1.92 5.77
CA TYR A 160 -2.30 -1.35 7.12
C TYR A 160 -3.39 -0.29 7.28
N GLN A 161 -3.49 0.62 6.32
CA GLN A 161 -4.49 1.69 6.35
C GLN A 161 -5.93 1.17 6.40
N ARG A 162 -6.23 0.05 5.75
CA ARG A 162 -7.56 -0.56 5.78
C ARG A 162 -7.98 -1.07 7.16
N LEU A 163 -7.03 -1.29 8.08
CA LEU A 163 -7.33 -1.63 9.48
C LEU A 163 -7.74 -0.42 10.31
N SER A 164 -7.24 0.78 10.00
CA SER A 164 -7.36 1.98 10.83
C SER A 164 -8.43 2.98 10.38
N ILE A 165 -9.14 2.71 9.29
CA ILE A 165 -10.01 3.70 8.61
C ILE A 165 -11.13 4.29 9.50
N TYR A 166 -11.35 3.75 10.68
CA TYR A 166 -12.36 4.25 11.62
C TYR A 166 -11.91 5.50 12.42
N TYR A 167 -10.62 5.91 12.33
CA TYR A 167 -10.03 6.89 13.25
C TYR A 167 -9.49 8.16 12.60
N ARG A 168 -9.67 8.39 11.27
CA ARG A 168 -8.89 9.40 10.53
C ARG A 168 -9.62 10.65 10.04
N ASP A 169 -10.80 10.98 10.53
CA ASP A 169 -11.66 11.91 9.81
C ASP A 169 -11.19 13.38 9.76
N ASP A 170 -10.90 14.02 10.88
CA ASP A 170 -10.61 15.46 10.88
C ASP A 170 -9.12 15.82 10.85
N ALA A 171 -8.26 15.07 11.53
CA ALA A 171 -6.83 15.36 11.59
C ALA A 171 -6.14 15.18 10.23
N ALA A 172 -6.43 14.11 9.51
CA ALA A 172 -5.87 13.86 8.18
C ALA A 172 -6.29 14.92 7.15
N ALA A 173 -7.50 15.46 7.25
CA ALA A 173 -7.96 16.54 6.38
C ALA A 173 -7.15 17.82 6.60
N ALA A 174 -6.87 18.18 7.85
CA ALA A 174 -6.04 19.34 8.20
C ALA A 174 -4.58 19.16 7.74
N GLU A 175 -4.02 17.96 7.88
CA GLU A 175 -2.67 17.62 7.42
C GLU A 175 -2.55 17.74 5.89
N HIS A 176 -3.49 17.18 5.14
CA HIS A 176 -3.54 17.30 3.68
C HIS A 176 -3.67 18.77 3.24
N LEU A 177 -4.50 19.56 3.94
CA LEU A 177 -4.65 20.99 3.65
C LEU A 177 -3.34 21.73 3.87
N ALA A 178 -2.58 21.42 4.93
CA ALA A 178 -1.29 22.03 5.19
C ALA A 178 -0.26 21.75 4.07
N ILE A 179 -0.30 20.55 3.48
CA ILE A 179 0.53 20.21 2.31
C ILE A 179 0.14 21.09 1.11
N VAL A 180 -1.15 21.18 0.81
CA VAL A 180 -1.66 22.00 -0.32
C VAL A 180 -1.31 23.48 -0.14
N ASP A 181 -1.49 24.02 1.06
CA ASP A 181 -1.18 25.42 1.35
C ASP A 181 0.32 25.73 1.21
N ALA A 182 1.20 24.78 1.57
CA ALA A 182 2.64 24.93 1.35
C ALA A 182 2.99 24.89 -0.15
N LEU A 183 2.41 23.97 -0.91
CA LEU A 183 2.58 23.89 -2.37
C LEU A 183 2.08 25.16 -3.07
N GLU A 184 0.94 25.70 -2.66
CA GLU A 184 0.36 26.93 -3.24
C GLU A 184 1.25 28.15 -3.02
N ARG A 185 1.98 28.21 -1.88
CA ARG A 185 2.98 29.25 -1.63
C ARG A 185 4.31 29.00 -2.36
N GLY A 186 4.48 27.88 -3.04
CA GLY A 186 5.75 27.47 -3.66
C GLY A 186 6.82 27.03 -2.65
N ASP A 187 6.46 26.79 -1.37
CA ASP A 187 7.38 26.32 -0.33
C ASP A 187 7.45 24.78 -0.32
N LEU A 188 8.27 24.25 -1.24
CA LEU A 188 8.42 22.80 -1.41
C LEU A 188 9.07 22.13 -0.18
N ASP A 189 9.91 22.85 0.55
CA ASP A 189 10.49 22.35 1.79
C ASP A 189 9.45 22.21 2.90
N ALA A 190 8.57 23.21 3.06
CA ALA A 190 7.45 23.11 3.99
C ALA A 190 6.46 22.02 3.58
N ALA A 191 6.16 21.89 2.28
CA ALA A 191 5.30 20.83 1.77
C ALA A 191 5.88 19.43 2.06
N GLY A 192 7.19 19.25 1.84
CA GLY A 192 7.88 17.99 2.16
C GLY A 192 7.89 17.68 3.66
N ARG A 193 8.05 18.68 4.53
CA ARG A 193 7.92 18.50 6.00
C ARG A 193 6.49 18.13 6.39
N ALA A 194 5.49 18.80 5.81
CA ALA A 194 4.09 18.51 6.08
C ALA A 194 3.72 17.07 5.62
N MET A 195 4.26 16.61 4.49
CA MET A 195 4.10 15.23 4.04
C MET A 195 4.73 14.23 5.01
N ALA A 196 5.96 14.50 5.48
CA ALA A 196 6.61 13.64 6.47
C ALA A 196 5.76 13.53 7.75
N GLN A 197 5.31 14.66 8.30
CA GLN A 197 4.48 14.69 9.50
C GLN A 197 3.17 13.94 9.30
N HIS A 198 2.52 14.08 8.14
CA HIS A 198 1.30 13.35 7.80
C HIS A 198 1.51 11.82 7.80
N LEU A 199 2.64 11.34 7.28
CA LEU A 199 2.97 9.93 7.28
C LEU A 199 3.34 9.43 8.69
N GLU A 200 4.03 10.24 9.50
CA GLU A 200 4.32 9.94 10.91
C GLU A 200 3.04 9.81 11.73
N SER A 201 2.11 10.77 11.63
CA SER A 201 0.78 10.69 12.28
C SER A 201 0.00 9.45 11.84
N THR A 202 0.22 8.99 10.60
CA THR A 202 -0.38 7.74 10.12
C THR A 202 0.18 6.53 10.83
N VAL A 203 1.49 6.49 11.10
CA VAL A 203 2.12 5.39 11.86
C VAL A 203 1.52 5.28 13.23
N ASP A 204 1.46 6.39 13.98
CA ASP A 204 0.93 6.41 15.35
C ASP A 204 -0.49 5.81 15.42
N LEU A 205 -1.37 6.22 14.49
CA LEU A 205 -2.73 5.67 14.37
C LEU A 205 -2.77 4.17 14.05
N LEU A 206 -1.87 3.72 13.18
CA LEU A 206 -1.81 2.32 12.77
C LEU A 206 -1.25 1.43 13.87
N GLU A 207 -0.31 1.94 14.67
CA GLU A 207 0.25 1.22 15.83
C GLU A 207 -0.85 0.93 16.86
N ASP A 208 -1.63 1.96 17.23
CA ASP A 208 -2.76 1.80 18.15
C ASP A 208 -3.76 0.74 17.68
N SER A 209 -4.00 0.70 16.36
CA SER A 209 -4.92 -0.27 15.75
C SER A 209 -4.38 -1.70 15.75
N LEU A 210 -3.06 -1.87 15.60
CA LEU A 210 -2.41 -3.19 15.58
C LEU A 210 -2.19 -3.78 16.96
N GLU A 211 -1.96 -2.96 18.00
CA GLU A 211 -1.80 -3.45 19.39
C GLU A 211 -3.06 -4.16 19.89
N GLY A 212 -4.25 -3.78 19.38
CA GLY A 212 -5.51 -4.45 19.65
C GLY A 212 -5.75 -5.75 18.86
N ALA A 213 -4.94 -6.04 17.82
CA ALA A 213 -5.17 -7.10 16.83
C ALA A 213 -4.12 -8.23 16.84
N THR A 214 -3.40 -8.43 17.94
CA THR A 214 -2.35 -9.47 18.04
C THR A 214 -2.92 -10.88 17.91
N CYS A 215 -2.85 -11.41 16.69
CA CYS A 215 -3.00 -12.85 16.42
C CYS A 215 -1.60 -13.43 16.16
N LEU A 216 -0.99 -13.97 17.20
CA LEU A 216 0.25 -14.74 17.13
C LEU A 216 -0.13 -16.21 16.92
N ASP A 217 0.04 -16.72 15.70
CA ASP A 217 -0.05 -18.15 15.42
C ASP A 217 1.35 -18.78 15.58
N ASP A 218 1.53 -19.64 16.59
CA ASP A 218 2.77 -20.40 16.85
C ASP A 218 3.26 -21.16 15.59
N GLU A 219 2.35 -21.59 14.75
CA GLU A 219 2.66 -22.30 13.50
C GLU A 219 3.44 -21.42 12.49
N TRP A 220 3.12 -20.12 12.42
CA TRP A 220 3.83 -19.19 11.55
C TRP A 220 5.27 -18.92 12.04
N GLU A 221 5.47 -18.75 13.35
CA GLU A 221 6.79 -18.51 13.92
C GLU A 221 7.70 -19.72 13.71
N GLN A 222 7.19 -20.95 13.87
CA GLN A 222 7.91 -22.17 13.57
C GLN A 222 8.27 -22.28 12.07
N MET A 223 7.42 -21.79 11.17
CA MET A 223 7.70 -21.75 9.73
C MET A 223 8.80 -20.73 9.40
N GLN A 224 8.81 -19.58 10.04
CA GLN A 224 9.84 -18.54 9.86
C GLN A 224 11.19 -19.00 10.41
N ALA A 225 11.24 -19.60 11.59
CA ALA A 225 12.45 -20.16 12.19
C ALA A 225 13.10 -21.22 11.30
N SER A 226 12.30 -22.06 10.64
CA SER A 226 12.79 -23.06 9.69
C SER A 226 13.40 -22.48 8.40
N ARG A 227 13.06 -21.22 8.06
CA ARG A 227 13.61 -20.47 6.92
C ARG A 227 14.95 -19.80 7.27
N ALA A 228 15.07 -19.24 8.48
CA ALA A 228 16.27 -18.55 8.94
C ALA A 228 17.48 -19.49 9.15
N GLY A 229 17.24 -20.78 9.38
CA GLY A 229 18.28 -21.80 9.62
C GLY A 229 18.92 -22.40 8.36
N ARG A 230 18.63 -21.94 7.14
CA ARG A 230 19.28 -22.39 5.92
C ARG A 230 20.29 -21.37 5.41
N PRO A 231 21.59 -21.73 5.28
CA PRO A 231 22.55 -20.89 4.58
C PRO A 231 22.15 -20.75 3.10
N PRO A 232 22.47 -19.60 2.46
CA PRO A 232 22.26 -19.45 1.03
C PRO A 232 23.08 -20.49 0.27
N GLY A 233 22.40 -21.27 -0.54
CA GLY A 233 23.02 -22.24 -1.47
C GLY A 233 23.51 -21.52 -2.71
#